data_3936035ca195b8d43740d3b8a498d0f9
#
_entry.id   3936035ca195b8d43740d3b8a498d0f9
#
_cell.length_a   1.000
_cell.length_b   1.000
_cell.length_c   1.000
_cell.angle_alpha   90.00
_cell.angle_beta   90.00
_cell.angle_gamma   90.00
#
_symmetry.space_group_name_H-M   'P 1'
#
loop_
_entity.id
_entity.type
_entity.pdbx_description
1 polymer ?
#
loop_
_entity_poly.entity_id
_entity_poly.type
_entity_poly.pdbx_seq_one_letter_code
_entity_poly.pdbx_strand_id
1 'polypeptide(L)'
;MAEIIIKKRHAIKKGQLTSLMTKLKESIGDDAELYTAPMIEIAETTSRFNIYLINKKPILMEKDEWAFPTLRGAILRPFSGRRIVVDMGAVPYMVNGADIMRPGIVSVTPDVKAGYPALAVDESHGKPLAVVLPLYDADGILALGKGKAAKNLHYVGDELWNLEL
;
A
#
# COMPACT_ATOMS: atom_id res chain seq x y z
N MET A 1 1.73 2.03 19.67
CA MET A 1 0.99 2.75 18.61
C MET A 1 -0.49 2.86 18.97
N ALA A 2 -1.11 3.94 18.57
CA ALA A 2 -2.52 4.15 18.87
C ALA A 2 -3.43 3.26 18.04
N GLU A 3 -4.44 2.71 18.67
CA GLU A 3 -5.48 1.95 17.97
C GLU A 3 -6.24 2.85 16.99
N ILE A 4 -6.58 2.33 15.81
CA ILE A 4 -7.39 3.05 14.83
C ILE A 4 -8.85 3.01 15.28
N ILE A 5 -9.43 4.19 15.46
CA ILE A 5 -10.84 4.35 15.82
C ILE A 5 -11.61 4.82 14.59
N ILE A 6 -12.72 4.14 14.29
CA ILE A 6 -13.61 4.53 13.19
C ILE A 6 -14.54 5.62 13.69
N LYS A 7 -14.50 6.80 13.05
CA LYS A 7 -15.37 7.94 13.38
C LYS A 7 -16.71 7.84 12.66
N LYS A 8 -16.69 7.52 11.38
CA LYS A 8 -17.86 7.40 10.51
C LYS A 8 -17.63 6.31 9.48
N ARG A 9 -18.70 5.71 9.02
CA ARG A 9 -18.69 4.70 7.98
C ARG A 9 -19.96 4.82 7.15
N HIS A 10 -19.81 4.94 5.83
CA HIS A 10 -20.96 5.02 4.93
C HIS A 10 -20.59 4.57 3.52
N ALA A 11 -21.59 4.16 2.75
CA ALA A 11 -21.41 3.82 1.34
C ALA A 11 -20.99 5.07 0.55
N ILE A 12 -20.03 4.90 -0.36
CA ILE A 12 -19.61 6.02 -1.21
C ILE A 12 -20.59 6.22 -2.37
N LYS A 13 -20.67 7.46 -2.83
CA LYS A 13 -21.49 7.85 -3.98
C LYS A 13 -20.68 7.68 -5.28
N LYS A 14 -21.38 7.71 -6.41
CA LYS A 14 -20.79 7.52 -7.74
C LYS A 14 -19.60 8.44 -8.02
N GLY A 15 -19.69 9.71 -7.63
CA GLY A 15 -18.58 10.66 -7.82
C GLY A 15 -17.35 10.32 -6.99
N GLN A 16 -17.56 9.84 -5.76
CA GLN A 16 -16.48 9.37 -4.89
C GLN A 16 -15.83 8.10 -5.46
N LEU A 17 -16.65 7.19 -5.99
CA LEU A 17 -16.15 5.98 -6.64
C LEU A 17 -15.30 6.31 -7.86
N THR A 18 -15.74 7.23 -8.71
CA THR A 18 -14.97 7.67 -9.88
C THR A 18 -13.63 8.25 -9.47
N SER A 19 -13.59 9.11 -8.46
CA SER A 19 -12.36 9.70 -7.94
C SER A 19 -11.42 8.63 -7.38
N LEU A 20 -11.95 7.69 -6.59
CA LEU A 20 -11.17 6.59 -6.03
C LEU A 20 -10.55 5.73 -7.13
N MET A 21 -11.32 5.34 -8.13
CA MET A 21 -10.85 4.50 -9.22
C MET A 21 -9.81 5.21 -10.08
N THR A 22 -9.95 6.52 -10.30
CA THR A 22 -8.96 7.32 -11.02
C THR A 22 -7.61 7.31 -10.29
N LYS A 23 -7.63 7.57 -8.99
CA LYS A 23 -6.41 7.52 -8.16
C LYS A 23 -5.78 6.12 -8.14
N LEU A 24 -6.61 5.10 -8.03
CA LEU A 24 -6.14 3.72 -7.99
C LEU A 24 -5.49 3.32 -9.32
N LYS A 25 -6.09 3.74 -10.44
CA LYS A 25 -5.53 3.53 -11.79
C LYS A 25 -4.17 4.18 -11.96
N GLU A 26 -3.98 5.37 -11.43
CA GLU A 26 -2.69 6.05 -11.47
C GLU A 26 -1.63 5.29 -10.65
N SER A 27 -2.05 4.62 -9.58
CA SER A 27 -1.13 3.88 -8.71
C SER A 27 -0.81 2.47 -9.22
N ILE A 28 -1.79 1.72 -9.71
CA ILE A 28 -1.61 0.30 -10.07
C ILE A 28 -2.01 -0.04 -11.50
N GLY A 29 -2.43 0.94 -12.30
CA GLY A 29 -2.80 0.74 -13.70
C GLY A 29 -4.11 -0.03 -13.87
N ASP A 30 -4.21 -0.83 -14.92
CA ASP A 30 -5.45 -1.54 -15.27
C ASP A 30 -5.91 -2.52 -14.20
N ASP A 31 -5.02 -2.99 -13.35
CA ASP A 31 -5.38 -3.87 -12.23
C ASP A 31 -6.29 -3.19 -11.20
N ALA A 32 -6.50 -1.87 -11.31
CA ALA A 32 -7.50 -1.17 -10.49
C ALA A 32 -8.89 -1.79 -10.62
N GLU A 33 -9.21 -2.36 -11.78
CA GLU A 33 -10.50 -3.02 -12.01
C GLU A 33 -10.73 -4.23 -11.09
N LEU A 34 -9.67 -4.83 -10.54
CA LEU A 34 -9.77 -5.92 -9.58
C LEU A 34 -10.47 -5.49 -8.28
N TYR A 35 -10.51 -4.19 -8.00
CA TYR A 35 -11.04 -3.63 -6.76
C TYR A 35 -12.44 -3.03 -6.90
N THR A 36 -13.11 -3.27 -8.02
CA THR A 36 -14.50 -2.87 -8.18
C THR A 36 -15.41 -3.79 -7.37
N ALA A 37 -16.49 -3.22 -6.85
CA ALA A 37 -17.51 -3.95 -6.10
C ALA A 37 -18.86 -3.25 -6.21
N PRO A 38 -20.00 -3.97 -6.04
CA PRO A 38 -21.31 -3.36 -6.06
C PRO A 38 -21.52 -2.26 -5.02
N MET A 39 -20.86 -2.41 -3.86
CA MET A 39 -20.89 -1.41 -2.81
C MET A 39 -19.50 -1.29 -2.19
N ILE A 40 -19.03 -0.06 -2.08
CA ILE A 40 -17.80 0.27 -1.38
C ILE A 40 -18.16 1.27 -0.29
N GLU A 41 -17.69 1.04 0.92
CA GLU A 41 -17.87 1.97 2.02
C GLU A 41 -16.56 2.70 2.31
N ILE A 42 -16.65 3.96 2.73
CA ILE A 42 -15.52 4.69 3.30
C ILE A 42 -15.65 4.66 4.82
N ALA A 43 -14.55 4.39 5.50
CA ALA A 43 -14.44 4.56 6.94
C ALA A 43 -13.53 5.76 7.22
N GLU A 44 -14.11 6.81 7.79
CA GLU A 44 -13.33 7.93 8.32
C GLU A 44 -12.77 7.50 9.67
N THR A 45 -11.46 7.51 9.81
CA THR A 45 -10.79 6.97 10.98
C THR A 45 -9.86 8.01 11.61
N THR A 46 -9.29 7.64 12.77
CA THR A 46 -8.23 8.42 13.41
C THR A 46 -6.86 8.24 12.73
N SER A 47 -6.76 7.30 11.76
CA SER A 47 -5.52 7.13 11.01
C SER A 47 -5.32 8.29 10.03
N ARG A 48 -4.10 8.43 9.53
CA ARG A 48 -3.79 9.42 8.49
C ARG A 48 -4.32 9.04 7.10
N PHE A 49 -4.94 7.87 6.96
CA PHE A 49 -5.50 7.39 5.69
C PHE A 49 -7.00 7.31 5.76
N ASN A 50 -7.67 7.58 4.64
CA ASN A 50 -9.03 7.13 4.44
C ASN A 50 -8.98 5.65 4.10
N ILE A 51 -9.88 4.87 4.68
CA ILE A 51 -9.94 3.42 4.49
C ILE A 51 -11.24 3.08 3.77
N TYR A 52 -11.14 2.28 2.71
CA TYR A 52 -12.30 1.83 1.96
C TYR A 52 -12.55 0.36 2.22
N LEU A 53 -13.82 0.03 2.42
CA LEU A 53 -14.27 -1.31 2.79
C LEU A 53 -14.97 -1.97 1.63
N ILE A 54 -14.58 -3.21 1.34
CA ILE A 54 -15.29 -4.09 0.41
C ILE A 54 -15.67 -5.34 1.21
N ASN A 55 -16.97 -5.66 1.25
CA ASN A 55 -17.49 -6.74 2.07
C ASN A 55 -17.05 -6.62 3.53
N LYS A 56 -17.12 -5.39 4.06
CA LYS A 56 -16.77 -5.06 5.46
C LYS A 56 -15.29 -5.27 5.81
N LYS A 57 -14.41 -5.46 4.82
CA LYS A 57 -12.97 -5.62 5.01
C LYS A 57 -12.22 -4.38 4.51
N PRO A 58 -11.18 -3.93 5.22
CA PRO A 58 -10.38 -2.78 4.81
C PRO A 58 -9.47 -3.18 3.64
N ILE A 59 -9.88 -2.87 2.43
CA ILE A 59 -9.24 -3.32 1.19
C ILE A 59 -8.39 -2.23 0.53
N LEU A 60 -8.81 -0.95 0.62
CA LEU A 60 -8.10 0.15 -0.01
C LEU A 60 -7.80 1.24 1.02
N MET A 61 -6.69 1.93 0.80
CA MET A 61 -6.27 3.09 1.57
C MET A 61 -6.02 4.26 0.64
N GLU A 62 -6.26 5.47 1.14
CA GLU A 62 -6.13 6.69 0.35
C GLU A 62 -5.53 7.79 1.20
N LYS A 63 -4.63 8.56 0.61
CA LYS A 63 -4.14 9.79 1.19
C LYS A 63 -3.79 10.77 0.08
N ASP A 64 -4.29 12.01 0.20
CA ASP A 64 -4.03 13.08 -0.77
C ASP A 64 -4.38 12.65 -2.20
N GLU A 65 -3.39 12.49 -3.06
CA GLU A 65 -3.58 12.26 -4.49
C GLU A 65 -3.50 10.80 -4.91
N TRP A 66 -3.23 9.87 -3.98
CA TRP A 66 -3.10 8.47 -4.32
C TRP A 66 -4.07 7.58 -3.54
N ALA A 67 -4.46 6.47 -4.18
CA ALA A 67 -5.14 5.35 -3.53
C ALA A 67 -4.37 4.08 -3.87
N PHE A 68 -4.36 3.14 -2.94
CA PHE A 68 -3.58 1.91 -3.08
C PHE A 68 -4.23 0.80 -2.27
N PRO A 69 -4.09 -0.48 -2.65
CA PRO A 69 -4.57 -1.56 -1.81
C PRO A 69 -3.86 -1.59 -0.47
N THR A 70 -4.60 -1.88 0.60
CA THR A 70 -3.99 -2.26 1.86
C THR A 70 -3.27 -3.60 1.67
N LEU A 71 -2.49 -4.03 2.65
CA LEU A 71 -1.87 -5.36 2.57
C LEU A 71 -2.93 -6.47 2.46
N ARG A 72 -4.03 -6.36 3.19
CA ARG A 72 -5.13 -7.33 3.06
C ARG A 72 -5.75 -7.29 1.67
N GLY A 73 -5.93 -6.10 1.12
CA GLY A 73 -6.42 -5.93 -0.25
C GLY A 73 -5.48 -6.57 -1.27
N ALA A 74 -4.18 -6.34 -1.15
CA ALA A 74 -3.17 -6.91 -2.04
C ALA A 74 -3.09 -8.44 -1.94
N ILE A 75 -3.31 -8.99 -0.76
CA ILE A 75 -3.30 -10.44 -0.54
C ILE A 75 -4.58 -11.09 -1.08
N LEU A 76 -5.74 -10.47 -0.85
CA LEU A 76 -7.03 -11.01 -1.31
C LEU A 76 -7.24 -10.84 -2.81
N ARG A 77 -6.74 -9.77 -3.39
CA ARG A 77 -6.88 -9.44 -4.82
C ARG A 77 -5.51 -9.03 -5.37
N PRO A 78 -4.60 -10.00 -5.58
CA PRO A 78 -3.24 -9.69 -6.03
C PRO A 78 -3.23 -8.94 -7.35
N PHE A 79 -2.44 -7.87 -7.41
CA PHE A 79 -2.19 -7.11 -8.61
C PHE A 79 -0.71 -7.21 -8.99
N SER A 80 -0.37 -6.92 -10.24
CA SER A 80 1.00 -6.97 -10.73
C SER A 80 1.69 -5.61 -10.65
N GLY A 81 3.01 -5.61 -10.69
CA GLY A 81 3.79 -4.38 -10.68
C GLY A 81 3.91 -3.71 -9.31
N ARG A 82 4.50 -2.51 -9.30
CA ARG A 82 4.69 -1.68 -8.09
C ARG A 82 5.33 -2.46 -6.94
N ARG A 83 6.42 -3.19 -7.22
CA ARG A 83 7.11 -4.04 -6.26
C ARG A 83 8.52 -3.55 -5.98
N ILE A 84 8.86 -3.46 -4.70
CA ILE A 84 10.24 -3.35 -4.23
C ILE A 84 10.54 -4.67 -3.52
N VAL A 85 11.46 -5.46 -4.08
CA VAL A 85 11.83 -6.76 -3.54
C VAL A 85 12.98 -6.56 -2.54
N VAL A 86 12.78 -7.02 -1.31
CA VAL A 86 13.78 -6.89 -0.26
C VAL A 86 14.35 -8.26 0.10
N ASP A 87 15.61 -8.28 0.55
CA ASP A 87 16.27 -9.52 0.96
C ASP A 87 15.69 -10.03 2.28
N MET A 88 15.98 -11.30 2.60
CA MET A 88 15.43 -11.93 3.81
C MET A 88 15.97 -11.28 5.08
N GLY A 89 17.14 -10.66 5.04
CA GLY A 89 17.69 -9.92 6.18
C GLY A 89 16.90 -8.65 6.51
N ALA A 90 16.23 -8.06 5.52
CA ALA A 90 15.41 -6.86 5.73
C ALA A 90 14.02 -7.18 6.29
N VAL A 91 13.53 -8.41 6.12
CA VAL A 91 12.15 -8.80 6.50
C VAL A 91 11.81 -8.46 7.96
N PRO A 92 12.63 -8.80 8.98
CA PRO A 92 12.30 -8.48 10.36
C PRO A 92 12.13 -6.98 10.63
N TYR A 93 12.90 -6.16 9.93
CA TYR A 93 12.79 -4.70 10.06
C TYR A 93 11.52 -4.17 9.41
N MET A 94 11.13 -4.72 8.27
CA MET A 94 9.92 -4.30 7.56
C MET A 94 8.66 -4.56 8.39
N VAL A 95 8.56 -5.71 9.04
CA VAL A 95 7.41 -6.07 9.89
C VAL A 95 7.44 -5.39 11.26
N ASN A 96 8.45 -4.57 11.53
CA ASN A 96 8.51 -3.66 12.69
C ASN A 96 8.32 -2.19 12.28
N GLY A 97 7.99 -1.93 11.04
CA GLY A 97 7.68 -0.59 10.56
C GLY A 97 8.87 0.23 10.08
N ALA A 98 10.04 -0.38 9.93
CA ALA A 98 11.22 0.31 9.45
C ALA A 98 11.09 0.74 7.98
N ASP A 99 11.70 1.86 7.63
CA ASP A 99 11.82 2.31 6.26
C ASP A 99 12.76 1.41 5.47
N ILE A 100 12.59 1.38 4.13
CA ILE A 100 13.47 0.57 3.28
C ILE A 100 14.75 1.35 3.01
N MET A 101 15.87 0.73 3.35
CA MET A 101 17.21 1.24 3.06
C MET A 101 17.76 0.56 1.81
N ARG A 102 18.53 1.28 1.01
CA ARG A 102 19.04 0.78 -0.27
C ARG A 102 19.75 -0.59 -0.19
N PRO A 103 20.61 -0.86 0.80
CA PRO A 103 21.30 -2.15 0.85
C PRO A 103 20.39 -3.38 0.93
N GLY A 104 19.17 -3.23 1.47
CA GLY A 104 18.21 -4.33 1.59
C GLY A 104 17.39 -4.61 0.33
N ILE A 105 17.58 -3.85 -0.75
CA ILE A 105 16.79 -3.99 -1.97
C ILE A 105 17.49 -4.91 -2.95
N VAL A 106 16.77 -5.97 -3.37
CA VAL A 106 17.23 -6.93 -4.38
C VAL A 106 16.85 -6.47 -5.78
N SER A 107 15.60 -6.04 -5.96
CA SER A 107 15.10 -5.57 -7.25
C SER A 107 13.92 -4.64 -7.08
N VAL A 108 13.58 -3.93 -8.15
CA VAL A 108 12.48 -2.96 -8.19
C VAL A 108 11.79 -3.11 -9.54
N THR A 109 10.47 -3.23 -9.57
CA THR A 109 9.76 -3.24 -10.85
C THR A 109 9.86 -1.88 -11.54
N PRO A 110 9.93 -1.84 -12.89
CA PRO A 110 10.16 -0.58 -13.61
C PRO A 110 9.10 0.50 -13.42
N ASP A 111 7.89 0.11 -13.00
CA ASP A 111 6.76 1.01 -12.81
C ASP A 111 6.73 1.70 -11.45
N VAL A 112 7.67 1.42 -10.56
CA VAL A 112 7.81 2.11 -9.28
C VAL A 112 8.13 3.57 -9.51
N LYS A 113 7.37 4.45 -8.86
CA LYS A 113 7.42 5.89 -9.09
C LYS A 113 7.45 6.64 -7.75
N ALA A 114 8.31 7.64 -7.67
CA ALA A 114 8.38 8.53 -6.51
C ALA A 114 7.03 9.13 -6.18
N GLY A 115 6.63 9.10 -4.90
CA GLY A 115 5.39 9.69 -4.43
C GLY A 115 4.13 8.83 -4.62
N TYR A 116 4.26 7.66 -5.24
CA TYR A 116 3.16 6.68 -5.36
C TYR A 116 3.52 5.39 -4.64
N PRO A 117 2.58 4.82 -3.87
CA PRO A 117 2.87 3.63 -3.07
C PRO A 117 3.34 2.43 -3.91
N ALA A 118 4.09 1.57 -3.27
CA ALA A 118 4.52 0.29 -3.80
C ALA A 118 4.43 -0.77 -2.71
N LEU A 119 4.41 -2.05 -3.10
CA LEU A 119 4.50 -3.16 -2.16
C LEU A 119 5.96 -3.53 -1.95
N ALA A 120 6.37 -3.62 -0.69
CA ALA A 120 7.59 -4.31 -0.32
C ALA A 120 7.27 -5.79 -0.18
N VAL A 121 8.00 -6.62 -0.91
CA VAL A 121 7.81 -8.08 -0.90
C VAL A 121 9.14 -8.77 -0.64
N ASP A 122 9.10 -9.98 -0.04
CA ASP A 122 10.32 -10.73 0.20
C ASP A 122 10.84 -11.40 -1.07
N GLU A 123 12.16 -11.62 -1.12
CA GLU A 123 12.82 -12.21 -2.30
C GLU A 123 12.51 -13.68 -2.50
N SER A 124 12.16 -14.41 -1.43
CA SER A 124 12.00 -15.87 -1.49
C SER A 124 10.62 -16.30 -2.00
N HIS A 125 9.57 -15.62 -1.56
CA HIS A 125 8.19 -16.02 -1.87
C HIS A 125 7.35 -14.88 -2.48
N GLY A 126 7.89 -13.68 -2.58
CA GLY A 126 7.13 -12.51 -3.06
C GLY A 126 5.99 -12.12 -2.13
N LYS A 127 6.07 -12.46 -0.85
CA LYS A 127 5.01 -12.18 0.11
C LYS A 127 4.97 -10.70 0.45
N PRO A 128 3.79 -10.04 0.38
CA PRO A 128 3.66 -8.65 0.80
C PRO A 128 4.00 -8.46 2.28
N LEU A 129 4.89 -7.52 2.56
CA LEU A 129 5.37 -7.19 3.90
C LEU A 129 4.89 -5.82 4.36
N ALA A 130 4.87 -4.87 3.46
CA ALA A 130 4.53 -3.49 3.76
C ALA A 130 4.06 -2.76 2.50
N VAL A 131 3.26 -1.72 2.72
CA VAL A 131 3.00 -0.67 1.72
C VAL A 131 3.97 0.45 2.04
N VAL A 132 4.74 0.85 1.04
CA VAL A 132 5.79 1.85 1.20
C VAL A 132 5.63 2.99 0.21
N LEU A 133 6.21 4.15 0.53
CA LEU A 133 6.21 5.30 -0.36
C LEU A 133 7.64 5.51 -0.88
N PRO A 134 7.90 5.16 -2.15
CA PRO A 134 9.20 5.38 -2.76
C PRO A 134 9.57 6.86 -2.78
N LEU A 135 10.83 7.17 -2.49
CA LEU A 135 11.38 8.53 -2.54
C LEU A 135 11.95 8.84 -3.92
N TYR A 136 12.13 7.83 -4.76
CA TYR A 136 12.68 7.92 -6.11
C TYR A 136 11.91 7.00 -7.04
N ASP A 137 12.00 7.24 -8.34
CA ASP A 137 11.55 6.28 -9.35
C ASP A 137 12.45 5.03 -9.32
N ALA A 138 12.04 3.96 -9.99
CA ALA A 138 12.76 2.69 -9.99
C ALA A 138 14.26 2.86 -10.30
N ASP A 139 14.58 3.59 -11.36
CA ASP A 139 15.98 3.83 -11.76
C ASP A 139 16.74 4.61 -10.70
N GLY A 140 16.09 5.60 -10.08
CA GLY A 140 16.67 6.38 -9.00
C GLY A 140 17.00 5.55 -7.77
N ILE A 141 16.12 4.61 -7.41
CA ILE A 141 16.37 3.67 -6.31
C ILE A 141 17.58 2.80 -6.61
N LEU A 142 17.62 2.21 -7.80
CA LEU A 142 18.74 1.33 -8.19
C LEU A 142 20.07 2.07 -8.28
N ALA A 143 20.03 3.37 -8.57
CA ALA A 143 21.23 4.21 -8.64
C ALA A 143 21.74 4.66 -7.26
N LEU A 144 20.96 4.50 -6.18
CA LEU A 144 21.40 4.84 -4.85
C LEU A 144 22.55 3.94 -4.41
N GLY A 145 23.61 4.53 -3.85
CA GLY A 145 24.67 3.77 -3.21
C GLY A 145 24.29 3.34 -1.80
N LYS A 146 23.53 4.17 -1.10
CA LYS A 146 23.11 3.96 0.29
C LYS A 146 21.96 4.90 0.65
N GLY A 147 21.42 4.72 1.84
CA GLY A 147 20.40 5.61 2.40
C GLY A 147 18.99 5.10 2.21
N LYS A 148 18.04 5.92 2.60
CA LYS A 148 16.62 5.60 2.56
C LYS A 148 16.11 5.64 1.13
N ALA A 149 15.46 4.56 0.70
CA ALA A 149 14.85 4.44 -0.63
C ALA A 149 13.34 4.62 -0.59
N ALA A 150 12.68 4.17 0.47
CA ALA A 150 11.22 4.26 0.62
C ALA A 150 10.82 4.34 2.09
N LYS A 151 9.73 5.06 2.33
CA LYS A 151 9.16 5.24 3.66
C LYS A 151 8.10 4.18 3.91
N ASN A 152 8.13 3.52 5.08
CA ASN A 152 7.12 2.56 5.46
C ASN A 152 5.82 3.29 5.84
N LEU A 153 4.71 2.91 5.19
CA LEU A 153 3.39 3.49 5.46
C LEU A 153 2.49 2.54 6.25
N HIS A 154 2.60 1.26 6.01
CA HIS A 154 1.69 0.24 6.55
C HIS A 154 2.39 -1.12 6.43
N TYR A 155 2.36 -1.92 7.49
CA TYR A 155 3.08 -3.19 7.54
C TYR A 155 2.27 -4.29 8.21
N VAL A 156 2.65 -5.53 7.98
CA VAL A 156 2.00 -6.69 8.60
C VAL A 156 2.10 -6.58 10.12
N GLY A 157 0.95 -6.62 10.77
CA GLY A 157 0.87 -6.53 12.23
C GLY A 157 0.66 -5.14 12.80
N ASP A 158 0.60 -4.10 11.95
CA ASP A 158 0.29 -2.75 12.44
C ASP A 158 -1.22 -2.56 12.73
N GLU A 159 -1.63 -1.36 13.10
CA GLU A 159 -3.02 -1.10 13.48
C GLU A 159 -3.99 -1.29 12.32
N LEU A 160 -3.61 -0.91 11.11
CA LEU A 160 -4.45 -1.09 9.93
C LEU A 160 -4.60 -2.58 9.59
N TRP A 161 -3.52 -3.34 9.71
CA TRP A 161 -3.56 -4.80 9.52
C TRP A 161 -4.53 -5.46 10.50
N ASN A 162 -4.55 -4.99 11.75
CA ASN A 162 -5.36 -5.56 12.83
C ASN A 162 -6.77 -4.94 12.91
N LEU A 163 -7.09 -4.00 12.04
CA LEU A 163 -8.39 -3.33 12.06
C LEU A 163 -9.51 -4.33 11.77
N GLU A 164 -10.41 -4.50 12.74
CA GLU A 164 -11.62 -5.32 12.62
C GLU A 164 -12.86 -4.43 12.62
N LEU A 165 -13.87 -4.85 11.86
CA LEU A 165 -15.09 -4.08 11.63
C LEU A 165 -16.35 -4.90 11.92
#